data_8279dcfbbec9360e67eca6b11472f333
#
_entry.id   8279dcfbbec9360e67eca6b11472f333
#
_cell.length_a   1.000
_cell.length_b   1.000
_cell.length_c   1.000
_cell.angle_alpha   90.00
_cell.angle_beta   90.00
_cell.angle_gamma   90.00
#
_symmetry.space_group_name_H-M   'P 1'
#
loop_
_entity.id
_entity.type
_entity.pdbx_description
1 polymer ?
#
loop_
_entity_poly.entity_id
_entity_poly.type
_entity_poly.pdbx_seq_one_letter_code
_entity_poly.pdbx_strand_id
1 'polypeptide(L)'
;TGILVGMGESKSSRIESLKVIAEIQKTFGNIQEVIVQNFLPKVGTAMHKHPPCPESDFLETIALARIILPKEIHIQAPPNLSDDFRKLLTVGIDDWGGVSPVTKDHVNPERPWPDLEKLKQVTESEGFELVPRLTIYPEFASNLKKWVSSDVSFPVMELSDSSGYARSDPL
;
A
#
# COMPACT_ATOMS: atom_id res chain seq x y z
N THR A 1 7.63 -2.02 -3.62
CA THR A 1 7.68 -1.19 -4.84
C THR A 1 6.33 -0.55 -5.12
N GLY A 2 6.19 0.20 -6.23
CA GLY A 2 4.90 0.82 -6.57
C GLY A 2 4.89 1.51 -7.93
N ILE A 3 3.71 1.99 -8.29
CA ILE A 3 3.49 2.80 -9.49
C ILE A 3 2.71 4.07 -9.14
N LEU A 4 3.04 5.17 -9.81
CA LEU A 4 2.32 6.44 -9.71
C LEU A 4 1.44 6.60 -10.96
N VAL A 5 0.15 6.85 -10.75
CA VAL A 5 -0.88 6.88 -11.79
C VAL A 5 -1.31 8.30 -12.08
N GLY A 6 -1.42 8.66 -13.37
CA GLY A 6 -1.96 9.94 -13.81
C GLY A 6 -0.92 11.01 -14.10
N MET A 7 0.33 10.63 -14.42
CA MET A 7 1.39 11.55 -14.83
C MET A 7 1.46 11.77 -16.36
N GLY A 8 0.52 11.21 -17.13
CA GLY A 8 0.52 11.24 -18.58
C GLY A 8 0.84 9.91 -19.25
N GLU A 9 1.08 8.88 -18.47
CA GLU A 9 1.27 7.51 -18.96
C GLU A 9 -0.04 6.92 -19.50
N SER A 10 0.08 5.94 -20.41
CA SER A 10 -1.09 5.25 -20.96
C SER A 10 -1.50 4.06 -20.08
N LYS A 11 -2.75 3.61 -20.21
CA LYS A 11 -3.22 2.36 -19.59
C LYS A 11 -2.35 1.16 -19.96
N SER A 12 -1.90 1.06 -21.21
CA SER A 12 -1.00 -0.01 -21.66
C SER A 12 0.34 0.03 -20.94
N SER A 13 0.89 1.22 -20.67
CA SER A 13 2.14 1.38 -19.91
C SER A 13 1.96 0.93 -18.45
N ARG A 14 0.81 1.22 -17.82
CA ARG A 14 0.50 0.74 -16.47
C ARG A 14 0.42 -0.79 -16.42
N ILE A 15 -0.28 -1.40 -17.36
CA ILE A 15 -0.38 -2.86 -17.49
C ILE A 15 1.00 -3.49 -17.69
N GLU A 16 1.84 -2.92 -18.53
CA GLU A 16 3.19 -3.43 -18.77
C GLU A 16 4.06 -3.35 -17.52
N SER A 17 3.99 -2.24 -16.78
CA SER A 17 4.69 -2.08 -15.50
C SER A 17 4.26 -3.16 -14.49
N LEU A 18 2.96 -3.43 -14.37
CA LEU A 18 2.43 -4.47 -13.47
C LEU A 18 2.91 -5.88 -13.89
N LYS A 19 2.97 -6.18 -15.19
CA LYS A 19 3.50 -7.45 -15.70
C LYS A 19 4.99 -7.63 -15.37
N VAL A 20 5.79 -6.56 -15.54
CA VAL A 20 7.21 -6.60 -15.18
C VAL A 20 7.39 -6.87 -13.68
N ILE A 21 6.60 -6.22 -12.82
CA ILE A 21 6.60 -6.48 -11.37
C ILE A 21 6.23 -7.95 -11.08
N ALA A 22 5.21 -8.48 -11.75
CA ALA A 22 4.79 -9.87 -11.60
C ALA A 22 5.90 -10.87 -12.02
N GLU A 23 6.62 -10.61 -13.10
CA GLU A 23 7.75 -11.44 -13.53
C GLU A 23 8.95 -11.37 -12.55
N ILE A 24 9.23 -10.20 -11.98
CA ILE A 24 10.25 -10.04 -10.93
C ILE A 24 9.85 -10.87 -9.70
N GLN A 25 8.59 -10.79 -9.27
CA GLN A 25 8.10 -11.58 -8.14
C GLN A 25 8.23 -13.09 -8.40
N LYS A 26 7.84 -13.57 -9.57
CA LYS A 26 7.98 -15.00 -9.96
C LYS A 26 9.44 -15.46 -9.91
N THR A 27 10.37 -14.57 -10.25
CA THR A 27 11.80 -14.90 -10.31
C THR A 27 12.45 -14.89 -8.94
N PHE A 28 12.15 -13.90 -8.10
CA PHE A 28 12.89 -13.63 -6.86
C PHE A 28 12.07 -13.84 -5.59
N GLY A 29 10.74 -13.73 -5.66
CA GLY A 29 9.84 -13.89 -4.50
C GLY A 29 10.05 -12.88 -3.39
N ASN A 30 10.52 -11.66 -3.71
CA ASN A 30 11.00 -10.68 -2.73
C ASN A 30 10.16 -9.38 -2.67
N ILE A 31 9.04 -9.34 -3.37
CA ILE A 31 8.15 -8.18 -3.36
C ILE A 31 7.02 -8.43 -2.36
N GLN A 32 7.01 -7.67 -1.27
CA GLN A 32 5.96 -7.73 -0.25
C GLN A 32 4.68 -7.06 -0.73
N GLU A 33 4.86 -5.87 -1.35
CA GLU A 33 3.75 -4.99 -1.68
C GLU A 33 3.96 -4.25 -3.00
N VAL A 34 2.87 -3.87 -3.62
CA VAL A 34 2.82 -2.89 -4.71
C VAL A 34 1.92 -1.74 -4.30
N ILE A 35 2.52 -0.57 -4.12
CA ILE A 35 1.78 0.65 -3.82
C ILE A 35 1.26 1.24 -5.13
N VAL A 36 -0.05 1.38 -5.25
CA VAL A 36 -0.69 2.13 -6.33
C VAL A 36 -1.09 3.48 -5.78
N GLN A 37 -0.46 4.53 -6.29
CA GLN A 37 -0.69 5.90 -5.81
C GLN A 37 -1.19 6.79 -6.93
N ASN A 38 -2.19 7.62 -6.67
CA ASN A 38 -2.69 8.62 -7.59
C ASN A 38 -1.81 9.87 -7.56
N PHE A 39 -1.51 10.42 -8.74
CA PHE A 39 -0.79 11.67 -8.88
C PHE A 39 -1.64 12.86 -8.42
N LEU A 40 -1.06 13.70 -7.56
CA LEU A 40 -1.59 15.02 -7.19
C LEU A 40 -0.56 16.10 -7.51
N PRO A 41 -0.93 17.14 -8.29
CA PRO A 41 0.00 18.21 -8.64
C PRO A 41 0.41 19.01 -7.40
N LYS A 42 1.69 19.36 -7.30
CA LYS A 42 2.25 20.13 -6.17
C LYS A 42 2.75 21.49 -6.62
N VAL A 43 2.37 22.53 -5.88
CA VAL A 43 2.90 23.88 -6.07
C VAL A 43 4.43 23.85 -5.97
N GLY A 44 5.10 24.56 -6.86
CA GLY A 44 6.55 24.63 -6.91
C GLY A 44 7.26 23.50 -7.65
N THR A 45 6.50 22.53 -8.21
CA THR A 45 7.06 21.47 -9.06
C THR A 45 6.85 21.74 -10.54
N ALA A 46 7.60 21.06 -11.41
CA ALA A 46 7.45 21.17 -12.86
C ALA A 46 6.04 20.77 -13.34
N MET A 47 5.37 19.87 -12.62
CA MET A 47 4.03 19.37 -12.96
C MET A 47 2.89 20.07 -12.20
N HIS A 48 3.12 21.24 -11.62
CA HIS A 48 2.11 21.96 -10.81
C HIS A 48 0.82 22.34 -11.59
N LYS A 49 0.89 22.41 -12.92
CA LYS A 49 -0.25 22.68 -13.80
C LYS A 49 -0.85 21.43 -14.45
N HIS A 50 -0.25 20.26 -14.20
CA HIS A 50 -0.81 19.01 -14.70
C HIS A 50 -2.11 18.69 -13.95
N PRO A 51 -3.16 18.15 -14.60
CA PRO A 51 -4.36 17.74 -13.89
C PRO A 51 -4.04 16.60 -12.90
N PRO A 52 -4.78 16.50 -11.79
CA PRO A 52 -4.68 15.35 -10.91
C PRO A 52 -5.11 14.06 -11.63
N CYS A 53 -4.70 12.93 -11.10
CA CYS A 53 -5.14 11.63 -11.60
C CYS A 53 -6.66 11.50 -11.55
N PRO A 54 -7.35 11.14 -12.65
CA PRO A 54 -8.75 10.81 -12.61
C PRO A 54 -9.02 9.62 -11.66
N GLU A 55 -10.06 9.70 -10.83
CA GLU A 55 -10.40 8.62 -9.90
C GLU A 55 -10.64 7.30 -10.63
N SER A 56 -11.29 7.34 -11.81
CA SER A 56 -11.52 6.16 -12.64
C SER A 56 -10.24 5.44 -13.03
N ASP A 57 -9.20 6.17 -13.42
CA ASP A 57 -7.91 5.60 -13.82
C ASP A 57 -7.18 4.98 -12.63
N PHE A 58 -7.31 5.61 -11.47
CA PHE A 58 -6.75 5.11 -10.22
C PHE A 58 -7.40 3.80 -9.79
N LEU A 59 -8.73 3.77 -9.68
CA LEU A 59 -9.49 2.57 -9.31
C LEU A 59 -9.30 1.44 -10.32
N GLU A 60 -9.33 1.74 -11.62
CA GLU A 60 -9.06 0.75 -12.67
C GLU A 60 -7.66 0.15 -12.54
N THR A 61 -6.66 0.98 -12.21
CA THR A 61 -5.27 0.50 -12.06
C THR A 61 -5.12 -0.44 -10.85
N ILE A 62 -5.80 -0.15 -9.74
CA ILE A 62 -5.83 -1.06 -8.58
C ILE A 62 -6.48 -2.40 -8.96
N ALA A 63 -7.63 -2.38 -9.65
CA ALA A 63 -8.30 -3.59 -10.11
C ALA A 63 -7.41 -4.41 -11.07
N LEU A 64 -6.71 -3.74 -12.00
CA LEU A 64 -5.73 -4.38 -12.88
C LEU A 64 -4.56 -4.97 -12.10
N ALA A 65 -4.06 -4.28 -11.09
CA ALA A 65 -3.00 -4.80 -10.22
C ALA A 65 -3.45 -6.09 -9.53
N ARG A 66 -4.67 -6.14 -8.98
CA ARG A 66 -5.22 -7.36 -8.35
C ARG A 66 -5.36 -8.54 -9.31
N ILE A 67 -5.65 -8.28 -10.59
CA ILE A 67 -5.78 -9.32 -11.62
C ILE A 67 -4.42 -9.81 -12.14
N ILE A 68 -3.45 -8.90 -12.29
CA ILE A 68 -2.18 -9.18 -12.96
C ILE A 68 -1.12 -9.69 -11.98
N LEU A 69 -1.08 -9.13 -10.77
CA LEU A 69 -0.06 -9.48 -9.76
C LEU A 69 -0.36 -10.85 -9.14
N PRO A 70 0.68 -11.61 -8.78
CA PRO A 70 0.53 -12.81 -7.96
C PRO A 70 -0.19 -12.52 -6.63
N LYS A 71 -0.94 -13.51 -6.15
CA LYS A 71 -1.82 -13.36 -4.96
C LYS A 71 -1.06 -13.03 -3.67
N GLU A 72 0.19 -13.43 -3.59
CA GLU A 72 1.08 -13.19 -2.46
C GLU A 72 1.62 -11.75 -2.40
N ILE A 73 1.37 -10.93 -3.42
CA ILE A 73 1.69 -9.50 -3.38
C ILE A 73 0.50 -8.73 -2.80
N HIS A 74 0.76 -7.98 -1.73
CA HIS A 74 -0.23 -7.06 -1.19
C HIS A 74 -0.34 -5.80 -2.06
N ILE A 75 -1.55 -5.31 -2.25
CA ILE A 75 -1.81 -4.07 -2.99
C ILE A 75 -2.17 -3.00 -2.00
N GLN A 76 -1.32 -2.00 -1.93
CA GLN A 76 -1.46 -0.87 -1.02
C GLN A 76 -1.93 0.37 -1.78
N ALA A 77 -2.85 1.12 -1.19
CA ALA A 77 -3.17 2.46 -1.63
C ALA A 77 -3.37 3.40 -0.43
N PRO A 78 -2.80 4.62 -0.45
CA PRO A 78 -2.90 5.55 0.68
C PRO A 78 -4.33 6.12 0.78
N PRO A 79 -4.98 6.01 1.96
CA PRO A 79 -6.37 6.42 2.13
C PRO A 79 -6.56 7.94 2.11
N ASN A 80 -5.56 8.72 2.51
CA ASN A 80 -5.63 10.18 2.56
C ASN A 80 -5.65 10.85 1.17
N LEU A 81 -5.27 10.15 0.12
CA LEU A 81 -5.25 10.68 -1.25
C LEU A 81 -6.55 10.41 -2.02
N SER A 82 -7.53 9.79 -1.40
CA SER A 82 -8.85 9.51 -1.95
C SER A 82 -9.93 10.21 -1.13
N ASP A 83 -10.88 10.88 -1.78
CA ASP A 83 -11.99 11.53 -1.10
C ASP A 83 -12.99 10.48 -0.54
N ASP A 84 -13.11 9.33 -1.21
CA ASP A 84 -13.86 8.16 -0.73
C ASP A 84 -12.96 6.91 -0.80
N PHE A 85 -12.16 6.73 0.24
CA PHE A 85 -11.22 5.60 0.31
C PHE A 85 -11.90 4.23 0.46
N ARG A 86 -13.20 4.15 0.78
CA ARG A 86 -13.97 2.91 0.77
C ARG A 86 -13.90 2.21 -0.59
N LYS A 87 -13.94 2.97 -1.68
CA LYS A 87 -13.84 2.45 -3.04
C LYS A 87 -12.57 1.65 -3.30
N LEU A 88 -11.48 1.97 -2.60
CA LEU A 88 -10.20 1.28 -2.74
C LEU A 88 -10.30 -0.19 -2.32
N LEU A 89 -11.05 -0.49 -1.25
CA LEU A 89 -11.33 -1.87 -0.81
C LEU A 89 -12.11 -2.64 -1.88
N THR A 90 -13.14 -2.02 -2.46
CA THR A 90 -14.00 -2.68 -3.46
C THR A 90 -13.28 -3.04 -4.75
N VAL A 91 -12.18 -2.35 -5.07
CA VAL A 91 -11.36 -2.63 -6.26
C VAL A 91 -10.13 -3.48 -5.98
N GLY A 92 -9.91 -3.90 -4.72
CA GLY A 92 -8.99 -4.98 -4.39
C GLY A 92 -7.70 -4.64 -3.68
N ILE A 93 -7.63 -3.50 -2.96
CA ILE A 93 -6.53 -3.33 -1.99
C ILE A 93 -6.73 -4.27 -0.80
N ASP A 94 -5.64 -4.63 -0.17
CA ASP A 94 -5.59 -5.39 1.08
C ASP A 94 -4.63 -4.77 2.10
N ASP A 95 -4.14 -3.55 1.83
CA ASP A 95 -3.28 -2.81 2.76
C ASP A 95 -3.47 -1.29 2.61
N TRP A 96 -3.56 -0.60 3.73
CA TRP A 96 -3.68 0.86 3.78
C TRP A 96 -2.33 1.58 3.82
N GLY A 97 -1.25 0.84 4.05
CA GLY A 97 0.08 1.38 4.24
C GLY A 97 0.34 1.97 5.62
N GLY A 98 1.34 2.83 5.67
CA GLY A 98 1.75 3.47 6.91
C GLY A 98 0.88 4.66 7.27
N VAL A 99 -0.27 4.42 7.89
CA VAL A 99 -1.14 5.48 8.41
C VAL A 99 -0.66 5.90 9.80
N SER A 100 -0.35 7.17 9.99
CA SER A 100 0.12 7.68 11.28
C SER A 100 -0.93 8.55 11.97
N PRO A 101 -1.31 8.23 13.22
CA PRO A 101 -2.21 9.08 13.99
C PRO A 101 -1.52 10.33 14.56
N VAL A 102 -0.19 10.38 14.58
CA VAL A 102 0.57 11.43 15.26
C VAL A 102 1.42 12.30 14.33
N THR A 103 1.74 11.83 13.13
CA THR A 103 2.54 12.58 12.16
C THR A 103 1.73 12.92 10.91
N LYS A 104 2.02 14.08 10.34
CA LYS A 104 1.43 14.46 9.05
C LYS A 104 2.09 13.67 7.91
N ASP A 105 1.38 13.48 6.83
CA ASP A 105 1.99 13.08 5.56
C ASP A 105 2.92 14.21 5.09
N HIS A 106 4.23 13.97 5.09
CA HIS A 106 5.20 14.96 4.68
C HIS A 106 5.24 15.21 3.18
N VAL A 107 4.74 14.28 2.38
CA VAL A 107 4.63 14.42 0.92
C VAL A 107 3.34 15.15 0.56
N ASN A 108 2.25 14.88 1.28
CA ASN A 108 0.93 15.47 1.05
C ASN A 108 0.37 16.12 2.33
N PRO A 109 1.02 17.19 2.85
CA PRO A 109 0.64 17.78 4.13
C PRO A 109 -0.76 18.40 4.11
N GLU A 110 -1.29 18.68 2.94
CA GLU A 110 -2.66 19.17 2.71
C GLU A 110 -3.73 18.07 2.73
N ARG A 111 -3.31 16.79 2.78
CA ARG A 111 -4.16 15.61 2.84
C ARG A 111 -3.88 14.85 4.15
N PRO A 112 -4.55 15.22 5.25
CA PRO A 112 -4.33 14.52 6.53
C PRO A 112 -4.75 13.05 6.46
N TRP A 113 -4.07 12.22 7.25
CA TRP A 113 -4.49 10.83 7.43
C TRP A 113 -5.91 10.77 7.99
N PRO A 114 -6.72 9.80 7.59
CA PRO A 114 -7.99 9.53 8.26
C PRO A 114 -7.72 9.13 9.71
N ASP A 115 -8.68 9.42 10.58
CA ASP A 115 -8.71 8.87 11.93
C ASP A 115 -8.73 7.33 11.88
N LEU A 116 -7.96 6.68 12.76
CA LEU A 116 -7.83 5.21 12.77
C LEU A 116 -9.16 4.51 13.06
N GLU A 117 -10.00 5.10 13.93
CA GLU A 117 -11.32 4.55 14.23
C GLU A 117 -12.22 4.61 12.99
N LYS A 118 -12.20 5.74 12.26
CA LYS A 118 -12.90 5.86 10.99
C LYS A 118 -12.40 4.88 9.95
N LEU A 119 -11.07 4.70 9.87
CA LEU A 119 -10.46 3.74 8.93
C LEU A 119 -10.94 2.32 9.25
N LYS A 120 -10.96 1.97 10.54
CA LYS A 120 -11.46 0.68 11.02
C LYS A 120 -12.93 0.48 10.67
N GLN A 121 -13.79 1.43 11.02
CA GLN A 121 -15.23 1.35 10.72
C GLN A 121 -15.53 1.17 9.23
N VAL A 122 -14.80 1.90 8.35
CA VAL A 122 -14.96 1.75 6.90
C VAL A 122 -14.49 0.38 6.45
N THR A 123 -13.35 -0.11 6.94
CA THR A 123 -12.81 -1.43 6.60
C THR A 123 -13.79 -2.55 7.01
N GLU A 124 -14.30 -2.48 8.24
CA GLU A 124 -15.26 -3.47 8.76
C GLU A 124 -16.61 -3.41 8.05
N SER A 125 -17.08 -2.22 7.64
CA SER A 125 -18.33 -2.08 6.89
C SER A 125 -18.32 -2.73 5.51
N GLU A 126 -17.12 -2.92 4.95
CA GLU A 126 -16.91 -3.64 3.68
C GLU A 126 -16.63 -5.15 3.89
N GLY A 127 -16.74 -5.64 5.12
CA GLY A 127 -16.58 -7.06 5.47
C GLY A 127 -15.15 -7.51 5.68
N PHE A 128 -14.21 -6.56 5.86
CA PHE A 128 -12.80 -6.84 6.14
C PHE A 128 -12.45 -6.52 7.59
N GLU A 129 -11.33 -7.04 8.07
CA GLU A 129 -10.77 -6.71 9.39
C GLU A 129 -9.57 -5.80 9.23
N LEU A 130 -9.48 -4.73 10.04
CA LEU A 130 -8.28 -3.89 10.11
C LEU A 130 -7.32 -4.45 11.15
N VAL A 131 -6.22 -5.02 10.69
CA VAL A 131 -5.18 -5.61 11.54
C VAL A 131 -3.87 -4.83 11.42
N PRO A 132 -3.27 -4.34 12.51
CA PRO A 132 -2.00 -3.67 12.46
C PRO A 132 -0.86 -4.66 12.14
N ARG A 133 0.06 -4.24 11.28
CA ARG A 133 1.26 -5.00 10.94
C ARG A 133 2.53 -4.21 11.19
N LEU A 134 3.65 -4.89 11.21
CA LEU A 134 4.97 -4.27 11.12
C LEU A 134 5.25 -3.79 9.70
N THR A 135 6.34 -3.08 9.50
CA THR A 135 6.81 -2.69 8.15
C THR A 135 7.11 -3.92 7.29
N ILE A 136 7.59 -4.99 7.91
CA ILE A 136 7.72 -6.30 7.27
C ILE A 136 6.37 -7.02 7.30
N TYR A 137 5.98 -7.64 6.19
CA TYR A 137 4.72 -8.41 6.12
C TYR A 137 4.84 -9.77 6.80
N PRO A 138 3.73 -10.36 7.30
CA PRO A 138 3.74 -11.61 8.06
C PRO A 138 4.44 -12.76 7.35
N GLU A 139 4.27 -12.89 6.03
CA GLU A 139 4.88 -13.96 5.23
C GLU A 139 6.41 -13.86 5.21
N PHE A 140 6.95 -12.64 5.30
CA PHE A 140 8.38 -12.38 5.36
C PHE A 140 8.89 -12.47 6.81
N ALA A 141 8.09 -12.02 7.77
CA ALA A 141 8.40 -12.14 9.20
C ALA A 141 8.48 -13.61 9.66
N SER A 142 7.73 -14.51 9.02
CA SER A 142 7.78 -15.96 9.30
C SER A 142 9.13 -16.61 8.93
N ASN A 143 9.96 -15.95 8.11
CA ASN A 143 11.27 -16.47 7.69
C ASN A 143 12.37 -15.40 7.80
N LEU A 144 12.62 -14.97 9.03
CA LEU A 144 13.58 -13.90 9.33
C LEU A 144 14.99 -14.20 8.80
N LYS A 145 15.43 -15.46 8.85
CA LYS A 145 16.77 -15.84 8.36
C LYS A 145 16.98 -15.55 6.90
N LYS A 146 15.92 -15.58 6.10
CA LYS A 146 15.98 -15.30 4.66
C LYS A 146 15.86 -13.81 4.35
N TRP A 147 15.04 -13.09 5.11
CA TRP A 147 14.59 -11.77 4.70
C TRP A 147 15.08 -10.62 5.56
N VAL A 148 15.58 -10.91 6.77
CA VAL A 148 15.92 -9.90 7.75
C VAL A 148 17.36 -10.06 8.19
N SER A 149 18.10 -8.96 8.30
CA SER A 149 19.45 -9.02 8.87
C SER A 149 19.41 -9.42 10.34
N SER A 150 20.49 -10.05 10.84
CA SER A 150 20.60 -10.47 12.23
C SER A 150 20.33 -9.35 13.24
N ASP A 151 20.74 -8.12 12.89
CA ASP A 151 20.69 -6.96 13.79
C ASP A 151 19.27 -6.48 14.11
N VAL A 152 18.31 -6.76 13.21
CA VAL A 152 16.91 -6.38 13.38
C VAL A 152 15.96 -7.59 13.53
N SER A 153 16.49 -8.81 13.51
CA SER A 153 15.68 -10.02 13.67
C SER A 153 15.00 -10.08 15.03
N PHE A 154 15.74 -9.74 16.10
CA PHE A 154 15.21 -9.76 17.46
C PHE A 154 14.10 -8.72 17.67
N PRO A 155 14.25 -7.44 17.32
CA PRO A 155 13.13 -6.48 17.33
C PRO A 155 11.89 -6.92 16.55
N VAL A 156 12.05 -7.55 15.38
CA VAL A 156 10.91 -8.07 14.62
C VAL A 156 10.19 -9.17 15.40
N MET A 157 10.94 -10.10 16.01
CA MET A 157 10.36 -11.17 16.85
C MET A 157 9.63 -10.64 18.08
N GLU A 158 10.17 -9.62 18.75
CA GLU A 158 9.53 -9.02 19.93
C GLU A 158 8.23 -8.30 19.58
N LEU A 159 8.19 -7.62 18.45
CA LEU A 159 7.07 -6.78 18.03
C LEU A 159 6.00 -7.54 17.22
N SER A 160 6.28 -8.78 16.79
CA SER A 160 5.30 -9.59 16.05
C SER A 160 4.63 -10.64 16.95
N ASP A 161 3.37 -10.95 16.63
CA ASP A 161 2.66 -12.09 17.19
C ASP A 161 3.05 -13.41 16.49
N SER A 162 2.41 -14.51 16.87
CA SER A 162 2.67 -15.84 16.27
C SER A 162 2.27 -15.93 14.79
N SER A 163 1.47 -15.01 14.28
CA SER A 163 1.04 -14.93 12.90
C SER A 163 1.87 -13.93 12.07
N GLY A 164 2.82 -13.22 12.72
CA GLY A 164 3.68 -12.23 12.07
C GLY A 164 3.10 -10.81 12.01
N TYR A 165 1.90 -10.59 12.54
CA TYR A 165 1.31 -9.24 12.66
C TYR A 165 1.89 -8.50 13.87
N ALA A 166 1.63 -7.19 13.93
CA ALA A 166 2.07 -6.39 15.07
C ALA A 166 1.34 -6.84 16.35
N ARG A 167 2.09 -7.02 17.45
CA ARG A 167 1.50 -7.35 18.75
C ARG A 167 0.70 -6.17 19.30
N SER A 168 -0.45 -6.47 19.89
CA SER A 168 -1.24 -5.51 20.65
C SER A 168 -0.61 -5.15 22.00
N ASP A 169 0.14 -6.10 22.59
CA ASP A 169 0.84 -5.93 23.85
C ASP A 169 2.35 -6.12 23.62
N PRO A 170 3.12 -5.04 23.38
CA PRO A 170 4.58 -5.13 23.37
C PRO A 170 5.07 -5.53 24.77
N LEU A 171 6.02 -6.49 24.81
CA LEU A 171 6.63 -6.99 26.04
C LEU A 171 7.34 -5.91 26.83
#